data_d2853c14537be070b9ba06c3ec78b5ca
#
_entry.id   d2853c14537be070b9ba06c3ec78b5ca
#
_cell.length_a   1.000
_cell.length_b   1.000
_cell.length_c   1.000
_cell.angle_alpha   90.00
_cell.angle_beta   90.00
_cell.angle_gamma   90.00
#
_symmetry.space_group_name_H-M   'P 1'
#
loop_
_entity.id
_entity.type
_entity.pdbx_description
1 polymer ?
#
loop_
_entity_poly.entity_id
_entity_poly.type
_entity_poly.pdbx_seq_one_letter_code
_entity_poly.pdbx_strand_id
1 'polypeptide(L)'
;MRSLLAACLLALSPALTAAERVVSLAPSMSEIMLELGAERRLVGLLDGGPRPPALAGVPSVGRYGQVELETLLALKPDLLLLWPGSVPEAQQAQLRAFGIPLYVGEPHDLQALAEQFAEVGRLVGTEARGRELRERFIMRLAELRQRYRREPPLAVFYQVWNEPLYTLGGRQIVSDALR
;
A
#
# COMPACT_ATOMS: atom_id res chain seq x y z
N MET A 1 -39.75 -44.41 -18.12
CA MET A 1 -38.39 -44.25 -17.61
C MET A 1 -37.84 -42.92 -18.10
N ARG A 2 -37.92 -41.91 -17.25
CA ARG A 2 -37.47 -40.52 -17.55
C ARG A 2 -36.16 -40.28 -16.79
N SER A 3 -35.05 -40.29 -17.52
CA SER A 3 -33.71 -39.96 -16.99
C SER A 3 -33.60 -38.46 -16.78
N LEU A 4 -33.49 -38.02 -15.53
CA LEU A 4 -33.14 -36.67 -15.14
C LEU A 4 -31.60 -36.54 -15.23
N LEU A 5 -31.11 -35.87 -16.26
CA LEU A 5 -29.73 -35.37 -16.31
C LEU A 5 -29.70 -34.10 -15.45
N ALA A 6 -29.13 -34.23 -14.25
CA ALA A 6 -28.77 -33.09 -13.43
C ALA A 6 -27.46 -32.49 -13.97
N ALA A 7 -27.56 -31.38 -14.70
CA ALA A 7 -26.40 -30.58 -15.10
C ALA A 7 -25.88 -29.82 -13.88
N CYS A 8 -24.76 -30.26 -13.30
CA CYS A 8 -23.99 -29.48 -12.35
C CYS A 8 -23.34 -28.30 -13.08
N LEU A 9 -23.94 -27.11 -13.00
CA LEU A 9 -23.30 -25.87 -13.32
C LEU A 9 -22.25 -25.59 -12.20
N LEU A 10 -21.01 -25.96 -12.46
CA LEU A 10 -19.87 -25.42 -11.68
C LEU A 10 -19.80 -23.92 -11.97
N ALA A 11 -20.28 -23.13 -11.02
CA ALA A 11 -20.03 -21.69 -11.01
C ALA A 11 -18.52 -21.47 -10.87
N LEU A 12 -17.82 -21.22 -11.98
CA LEU A 12 -16.47 -20.67 -11.98
C LEU A 12 -16.57 -19.26 -11.38
N SER A 13 -16.43 -19.15 -10.06
CA SER A 13 -16.10 -17.86 -9.47
C SER A 13 -14.76 -17.40 -10.07
N PRO A 14 -14.66 -16.18 -10.64
CA PRO A 14 -13.37 -15.67 -11.08
C PRO A 14 -12.48 -15.61 -9.85
N ALA A 15 -11.54 -16.54 -9.76
CA ALA A 15 -10.46 -16.40 -8.77
C ALA A 15 -9.79 -15.07 -9.06
N LEU A 16 -9.81 -14.16 -8.08
CA LEU A 16 -9.07 -12.90 -8.17
C LEU A 16 -7.60 -13.28 -8.33
N THR A 17 -7.10 -13.25 -9.55
CA THR A 17 -5.70 -13.57 -9.83
C THR A 17 -4.83 -12.52 -9.15
N ALA A 18 -3.83 -12.99 -8.39
CA ALA A 18 -2.88 -12.10 -7.75
C ALA A 18 -2.15 -11.26 -8.81
N ALA A 19 -1.91 -9.99 -8.50
CA ALA A 19 -1.18 -9.12 -9.40
C ALA A 19 0.28 -9.57 -9.55
N GLU A 20 0.75 -9.64 -10.78
CA GLU A 20 2.09 -10.10 -11.15
C GLU A 20 3.00 -8.93 -11.57
N ARG A 21 2.42 -7.81 -11.99
CA ARG A 21 3.13 -6.65 -12.53
C ARG A 21 2.68 -5.37 -11.83
N VAL A 22 3.28 -5.13 -10.68
CA VAL A 22 2.90 -4.03 -9.79
C VAL A 22 3.78 -2.81 -10.06
N VAL A 23 3.17 -1.65 -10.19
CA VAL A 23 3.88 -0.37 -10.14
C VAL A 23 3.55 0.32 -8.83
N SER A 24 4.57 0.69 -8.07
CA SER A 24 4.42 1.45 -6.84
C SER A 24 4.63 2.93 -7.09
N LEU A 25 3.59 3.71 -6.82
CA LEU A 25 3.58 5.16 -7.00
C LEU A 25 3.76 5.92 -5.67
N ALA A 26 4.22 5.20 -4.62
CA ALA A 26 4.55 5.79 -3.33
C ALA A 26 5.65 4.98 -2.62
N PRO A 27 6.64 5.64 -1.98
CA PRO A 27 7.71 4.93 -1.26
C PRO A 27 7.17 3.98 -0.18
N SER A 28 6.16 4.39 0.58
CA SER A 28 5.52 3.56 1.62
C SER A 28 4.94 2.26 1.06
N MET A 29 4.37 2.28 -0.16
CA MET A 29 3.87 1.09 -0.83
C MET A 29 5.01 0.17 -1.27
N SER A 30 6.14 0.74 -1.71
CA SER A 30 7.33 -0.03 -2.05
C SER A 30 7.91 -0.75 -0.82
N GLU A 31 7.90 -0.10 0.34
CA GLU A 31 8.31 -0.70 1.61
C GLU A 31 7.38 -1.85 2.03
N ILE A 32 6.07 -1.67 1.89
CA ILE A 32 5.10 -2.76 2.13
C ILE A 32 5.38 -3.95 1.22
N MET A 33 5.67 -3.72 -0.06
CA MET A 33 6.02 -4.81 -1.00
C MET A 33 7.28 -5.57 -0.57
N LEU A 34 8.30 -4.87 -0.02
CA LEU A 34 9.50 -5.49 0.54
C LEU A 34 9.17 -6.35 1.77
N GLU A 35 8.41 -5.82 2.71
CA GLU A 35 8.00 -6.55 3.92
C GLU A 35 7.16 -7.80 3.59
N LEU A 36 6.38 -7.73 2.52
CA LEU A 36 5.61 -8.86 1.99
C LEU A 36 6.46 -9.90 1.24
N GLY A 37 7.74 -9.60 0.94
CA GLY A 37 8.59 -10.44 0.09
C GLY A 37 8.09 -10.50 -1.37
N ALA A 38 7.42 -9.43 -1.82
CA ALA A 38 6.81 -9.34 -3.14
C ALA A 38 7.56 -8.37 -4.09
N GLU A 39 8.82 -8.02 -3.77
CA GLU A 39 9.63 -7.08 -4.54
C GLU A 39 9.83 -7.50 -6.00
N ARG A 40 9.83 -8.81 -6.28
CA ARG A 40 9.98 -9.33 -7.65
C ARG A 40 8.80 -9.00 -8.56
N ARG A 41 7.65 -8.65 -7.99
CA ARG A 41 6.46 -8.21 -8.71
C ARG A 41 6.50 -6.72 -9.06
N LEU A 42 7.42 -5.95 -8.44
CA LEU A 42 7.60 -4.55 -8.76
C LEU A 42 8.30 -4.38 -10.10
N VAL A 43 7.55 -3.88 -11.07
CA VAL A 43 8.05 -3.61 -12.43
C VAL A 43 8.34 -2.13 -12.66
N GLY A 44 7.92 -1.24 -11.76
CA GLY A 44 8.17 0.20 -11.82
C GLY A 44 7.96 0.88 -10.48
N LEU A 45 8.68 1.97 -10.26
CA LEU A 45 8.63 2.79 -9.05
C LEU A 45 8.57 4.26 -9.37
N LEU A 46 7.83 5.03 -8.56
CA LEU A 46 7.91 6.48 -8.57
C LEU A 46 9.10 6.94 -7.72
N ASP A 47 9.95 7.82 -8.25
CA ASP A 47 11.06 8.38 -7.49
C ASP A 47 10.55 9.37 -6.43
N GLY A 48 10.92 9.15 -5.18
CA GLY A 48 10.47 9.94 -4.04
C GLY A 48 11.43 9.93 -2.85
N GLY A 49 12.71 9.62 -3.10
CA GLY A 49 13.74 9.52 -2.05
C GLY A 49 14.78 8.44 -2.34
N PRO A 50 15.66 8.14 -1.37
CA PRO A 50 16.63 7.06 -1.50
C PRO A 50 15.92 5.73 -1.71
N ARG A 51 16.37 4.94 -2.70
CA ARG A 51 15.83 3.62 -2.96
C ARG A 51 16.48 2.57 -2.06
N PRO A 52 15.71 1.67 -1.46
CA PRO A 52 16.25 0.47 -0.83
C PRO A 52 17.12 -0.32 -1.83
N PRO A 53 18.26 -0.90 -1.41
CA PRO A 53 19.14 -1.67 -2.30
C PRO A 53 18.42 -2.77 -3.09
N ALA A 54 17.45 -3.44 -2.48
CA ALA A 54 16.64 -4.47 -3.13
C ALA A 54 15.82 -3.96 -4.33
N LEU A 55 15.56 -2.66 -4.41
CA LEU A 55 14.78 -2.02 -5.47
C LEU A 55 15.63 -1.18 -6.44
N ALA A 56 16.95 -1.19 -6.30
CA ALA A 56 17.86 -0.36 -7.11
C ALA A 56 17.73 -0.62 -8.62
N GLY A 57 17.40 -1.86 -9.02
CA GLY A 57 17.25 -2.26 -10.41
C GLY A 57 15.85 -2.06 -11.00
N VAL A 58 14.87 -1.61 -10.19
CA VAL A 58 13.50 -1.41 -10.70
C VAL A 58 13.41 -0.09 -11.47
N PRO A 59 12.84 -0.07 -12.70
CA PRO A 59 12.73 1.15 -13.50
C PRO A 59 11.95 2.28 -12.80
N SER A 60 12.35 3.54 -13.07
CA SER A 60 11.57 4.71 -12.67
C SER A 60 10.39 4.90 -13.63
N VAL A 61 9.23 5.29 -13.09
CA VAL A 61 8.05 5.73 -13.85
C VAL A 61 7.76 7.22 -13.63
N GLY A 62 8.75 7.98 -13.20
CA GLY A 62 8.65 9.41 -12.92
C GLY A 62 8.97 9.75 -11.48
N ARG A 63 8.55 10.92 -11.04
CA ARG A 63 8.80 11.44 -9.69
C ARG A 63 7.51 11.89 -9.02
N TYR A 64 7.57 12.13 -7.72
CA TYR A 64 6.43 12.63 -6.96
C TYR A 64 5.74 13.82 -7.65
N GLY A 65 4.43 13.71 -7.84
CA GLY A 65 3.61 14.71 -8.53
C GLY A 65 3.67 14.66 -10.06
N GLN A 66 4.53 13.84 -10.67
CA GLN A 66 4.68 13.75 -12.12
C GLN A 66 4.98 12.31 -12.56
N VAL A 67 3.95 11.58 -12.96
CA VAL A 67 4.07 10.22 -13.51
C VAL A 67 4.28 10.30 -15.01
N GLU A 68 5.23 9.53 -15.51
CA GLU A 68 5.50 9.33 -16.93
C GLU A 68 4.59 8.22 -17.47
N LEU A 69 3.41 8.61 -17.98
CA LEU A 69 2.37 7.65 -18.38
C LEU A 69 2.83 6.66 -19.44
N GLU A 70 3.59 7.11 -20.44
CA GLU A 70 4.09 6.23 -21.49
C GLU A 70 5.04 5.16 -20.93
N THR A 71 5.97 5.56 -20.07
CA THR A 71 6.89 4.65 -19.38
C THR A 71 6.13 3.66 -18.52
N LEU A 72 5.15 4.13 -17.74
CA LEU A 72 4.32 3.30 -16.89
C LEU A 72 3.52 2.27 -17.72
N LEU A 73 2.85 2.71 -18.79
CA LEU A 73 2.02 1.84 -19.65
C LEU A 73 2.86 0.81 -20.40
N ALA A 74 4.09 1.17 -20.82
CA ALA A 74 5.02 0.25 -21.46
C ALA A 74 5.39 -0.94 -20.56
N LEU A 75 5.36 -0.75 -19.24
CA LEU A 75 5.58 -1.81 -18.25
C LEU A 75 4.39 -2.77 -18.10
N LYS A 76 3.23 -2.48 -18.73
CA LYS A 76 2.01 -3.29 -18.71
C LYS A 76 1.63 -3.73 -17.28
N PRO A 77 1.45 -2.80 -16.34
CA PRO A 77 1.08 -3.16 -14.97
C PRO A 77 -0.34 -3.71 -14.92
N ASP A 78 -0.58 -4.64 -13.99
CA ASP A 78 -1.88 -5.17 -13.65
C ASP A 78 -2.38 -4.67 -12.27
N LEU A 79 -1.54 -3.91 -11.55
CA LEU A 79 -1.91 -3.21 -10.31
C LEU A 79 -1.02 -1.98 -10.10
N LEU A 80 -1.65 -0.88 -9.69
CA LEU A 80 -0.94 0.31 -9.22
C LEU A 80 -1.19 0.49 -7.72
N LEU A 81 -0.12 0.67 -6.97
CA LEU A 81 -0.17 0.99 -5.54
C LEU A 81 0.18 2.45 -5.37
N LEU A 82 -0.67 3.22 -4.73
CA LEU A 82 -0.44 4.65 -4.53
C LEU A 82 -0.92 5.13 -3.15
N TRP A 83 -0.42 6.27 -2.75
CA TRP A 83 -0.88 7.03 -1.61
C TRP A 83 -1.61 8.30 -2.09
N PRO A 84 -2.65 8.78 -1.39
CA PRO A 84 -3.32 10.02 -1.73
C PRO A 84 -2.32 11.17 -1.88
N GLY A 85 -2.41 11.89 -2.99
CA GLY A 85 -1.50 12.98 -3.31
C GLY A 85 -0.16 12.59 -3.94
N SER A 86 0.22 11.30 -4.00
CA SER A 86 1.41 10.87 -4.76
C SER A 86 1.26 11.07 -6.27
N VAL A 87 0.02 11.00 -6.74
CA VAL A 87 -0.35 11.21 -8.14
C VAL A 87 -1.54 12.17 -8.21
N PRO A 88 -1.50 13.23 -9.04
CA PRO A 88 -2.63 14.13 -9.23
C PRO A 88 -3.91 13.38 -9.63
N GLU A 89 -5.06 13.83 -9.13
CA GLU A 89 -6.34 13.15 -9.35
C GLU A 89 -6.68 12.99 -10.85
N ALA A 90 -6.36 14.00 -11.65
CA ALA A 90 -6.54 13.94 -13.09
C ALA A 90 -5.74 12.79 -13.73
N GLN A 91 -4.51 12.55 -13.28
CA GLN A 91 -3.72 11.41 -13.75
C GLN A 91 -4.25 10.07 -13.23
N GLN A 92 -4.74 10.03 -11.98
CA GLN A 92 -5.40 8.82 -11.45
C GLN A 92 -6.64 8.46 -12.30
N ALA A 93 -7.44 9.46 -12.70
CA ALA A 93 -8.59 9.25 -13.57
C ALA A 93 -8.17 8.69 -14.95
N GLN A 94 -7.08 9.21 -15.53
CA GLN A 94 -6.50 8.67 -16.76
C GLN A 94 -6.06 7.21 -16.59
N LEU A 95 -5.35 6.89 -15.52
CA LEU A 95 -4.90 5.52 -15.23
C LEU A 95 -6.07 4.55 -15.09
N ARG A 96 -7.15 4.96 -14.42
CA ARG A 96 -8.39 4.17 -14.34
C ARG A 96 -9.04 3.97 -15.71
N ALA A 97 -9.00 4.98 -16.57
CA ALA A 97 -9.56 4.88 -17.93
C ALA A 97 -8.82 3.85 -18.81
N PHE A 98 -7.55 3.55 -18.51
CA PHE A 98 -6.79 2.45 -19.15
C PHE A 98 -7.17 1.07 -18.59
N GLY A 99 -8.10 0.98 -17.64
CA GLY A 99 -8.55 -0.28 -17.06
C GLY A 99 -7.57 -0.90 -16.06
N ILE A 100 -6.56 -0.15 -15.61
CA ILE A 100 -5.57 -0.64 -14.64
C ILE A 100 -6.15 -0.47 -13.23
N PRO A 101 -6.24 -1.54 -12.41
CA PRO A 101 -6.66 -1.45 -11.02
C PRO A 101 -5.74 -0.56 -10.20
N LEU A 102 -6.33 0.33 -9.39
CA LEU A 102 -5.62 1.21 -8.47
C LEU A 102 -5.97 0.85 -7.03
N TYR A 103 -4.96 0.61 -6.22
CA TYR A 103 -5.08 0.54 -4.77
C TYR A 103 -4.56 1.84 -4.15
N VAL A 104 -5.41 2.55 -3.43
CA VAL A 104 -5.06 3.80 -2.74
C VAL A 104 -4.98 3.51 -1.25
N GLY A 105 -3.77 3.47 -0.71
CA GLY A 105 -3.54 3.23 0.71
C GLY A 105 -3.47 4.52 1.50
N GLU A 106 -4.42 4.76 2.38
CA GLU A 106 -4.51 5.95 3.23
C GLU A 106 -4.79 5.57 4.70
N PRO A 107 -3.81 5.00 5.42
CA PRO A 107 -4.01 4.67 6.81
C PRO A 107 -4.05 5.95 7.67
N HIS A 108 -5.15 6.17 8.39
CA HIS A 108 -5.31 7.31 9.29
C HIS A 108 -4.85 7.00 10.72
N ASP A 109 -4.65 5.74 11.05
CA ASP A 109 -4.16 5.23 12.32
C ASP A 109 -3.29 3.99 12.14
N LEU A 110 -2.65 3.54 13.21
CA LEU A 110 -1.75 2.39 13.19
C LEU A 110 -2.48 1.06 12.97
N GLN A 111 -3.76 0.98 13.35
CA GLN A 111 -4.57 -0.21 13.07
C GLN A 111 -4.86 -0.33 11.57
N ALA A 112 -5.25 0.79 10.93
CA ALA A 112 -5.46 0.83 9.47
C ALA A 112 -4.17 0.50 8.69
N LEU A 113 -3.00 0.93 9.20
CA LEU A 113 -1.71 0.54 8.62
C LEU A 113 -1.48 -0.98 8.71
N ALA A 114 -1.85 -1.60 9.85
CA ALA A 114 -1.75 -3.05 10.00
C ALA A 114 -2.66 -3.79 9.00
N GLU A 115 -3.89 -3.34 8.81
CA GLU A 115 -4.82 -3.92 7.82
C GLU A 115 -4.28 -3.79 6.39
N GLN A 116 -3.56 -2.70 6.09
CA GLN A 116 -2.96 -2.47 4.78
C GLN A 116 -1.96 -3.57 4.38
N PHE A 117 -1.18 -4.13 5.34
CA PHE A 117 -0.31 -5.29 5.06
C PHE A 117 -1.10 -6.50 4.57
N ALA A 118 -2.22 -6.80 5.22
CA ALA A 118 -3.06 -7.93 4.84
C ALA A 118 -3.73 -7.71 3.48
N GLU A 119 -4.20 -6.50 3.23
CA GLU A 119 -4.90 -6.15 2.00
C GLU A 119 -3.97 -6.16 0.77
N VAL A 120 -2.82 -5.48 0.86
CA VAL A 120 -1.82 -5.52 -0.22
C VAL A 120 -1.30 -6.94 -0.41
N GLY A 121 -1.05 -7.69 0.68
CA GLY A 121 -0.65 -9.10 0.61
C GLY A 121 -1.64 -9.96 -0.18
N ARG A 122 -2.94 -9.75 0.00
CA ARG A 122 -4.00 -10.42 -0.78
C ARG A 122 -3.95 -10.04 -2.26
N LEU A 123 -3.79 -8.74 -2.56
CA LEU A 123 -3.72 -8.25 -3.94
C LEU A 123 -2.52 -8.81 -4.70
N VAL A 124 -1.38 -9.01 -4.02
CA VAL A 124 -0.15 -9.48 -4.64
C VAL A 124 0.15 -10.96 -4.33
N GLY A 125 -0.83 -11.76 -3.88
CA GLY A 125 -0.70 -13.21 -3.70
C GLY A 125 0.27 -13.65 -2.59
N THR A 126 0.55 -12.79 -1.62
CA THR A 126 1.33 -13.09 -0.41
C THR A 126 0.47 -13.00 0.85
N GLU A 127 -0.76 -13.49 0.77
CA GLU A 127 -1.80 -13.32 1.77
C GLU A 127 -1.41 -13.84 3.17
N ALA A 128 -0.75 -15.01 3.23
CA ALA A 128 -0.28 -15.56 4.50
C ALA A 128 0.75 -14.62 5.17
N ARG A 129 1.67 -14.08 4.40
CA ARG A 129 2.67 -13.13 4.87
C ARG A 129 2.04 -11.81 5.31
N GLY A 130 1.05 -11.31 4.54
CA GLY A 130 0.31 -10.10 4.90
C GLY A 130 -0.41 -10.23 6.24
N ARG A 131 -1.06 -11.38 6.50
CA ARG A 131 -1.68 -11.67 7.81
C ARG A 131 -0.65 -11.74 8.95
N GLU A 132 0.46 -12.44 8.73
CA GLU A 132 1.55 -12.52 9.70
C GLU A 132 2.09 -11.13 10.08
N LEU A 133 2.35 -10.27 9.08
CA LEU A 133 2.84 -8.91 9.30
C LEU A 133 1.82 -8.08 10.10
N ARG A 134 0.56 -8.16 9.73
CA ARG A 134 -0.54 -7.49 10.45
C ARG A 134 -0.56 -7.90 11.93
N GLU A 135 -0.59 -9.19 12.22
CA GLU A 135 -0.65 -9.73 13.58
C GLU A 135 0.59 -9.33 14.39
N ARG A 136 1.77 -9.48 13.81
CA ARG A 136 3.03 -9.09 14.44
C ARG A 136 3.08 -7.60 14.75
N PHE A 137 2.60 -6.75 13.84
CA PHE A 137 2.54 -5.30 14.03
C PHE A 137 1.61 -4.94 15.19
N ILE A 138 0.39 -5.51 15.23
CA ILE A 138 -0.59 -5.26 16.29
C ILE A 138 -0.06 -5.72 17.66
N MET A 139 0.53 -6.90 17.74
CA MET A 139 1.14 -7.39 18.98
C MET A 139 2.26 -6.47 19.45
N ARG A 140 3.15 -6.07 18.55
CA ARG A 140 4.25 -5.18 18.89
C ARG A 140 3.77 -3.80 19.36
N LEU A 141 2.73 -3.27 18.71
CA LEU A 141 2.11 -2.02 19.12
C LEU A 141 1.51 -2.11 20.53
N ALA A 142 0.82 -3.21 20.85
CA ALA A 142 0.26 -3.44 22.17
C ALA A 142 1.35 -3.53 23.27
N GLU A 143 2.45 -4.24 23.00
CA GLU A 143 3.61 -4.30 23.88
C GLU A 143 4.22 -2.91 24.15
N LEU A 144 4.39 -2.11 23.09
CA LEU A 144 4.97 -0.76 23.21
C LEU A 144 4.04 0.15 24.02
N ARG A 145 2.75 0.13 23.75
CA ARG A 145 1.75 0.89 24.51
C ARG A 145 1.75 0.50 25.99
N GLN A 146 1.84 -0.77 26.30
CA GLN A 146 1.93 -1.25 27.70
C GLN A 146 3.24 -0.81 28.37
N ARG A 147 4.37 -0.97 27.67
CA ARG A 147 5.71 -0.69 28.21
C ARG A 147 5.96 0.79 28.48
N TYR A 148 5.44 1.66 27.60
CA TYR A 148 5.70 3.10 27.64
C TYR A 148 4.51 3.92 28.11
N ARG A 149 3.45 3.25 28.59
CA ARG A 149 2.33 3.95 29.21
C ARG A 149 2.81 4.86 30.33
N ARG A 150 2.39 6.10 30.27
CA ARG A 150 2.79 7.13 31.23
C ARG A 150 1.59 7.86 31.80
N GLU A 151 1.63 8.09 33.11
CA GLU A 151 0.66 8.94 33.82
C GLU A 151 1.42 9.93 34.73
N PRO A 152 1.20 11.24 34.58
CA PRO A 152 0.35 11.88 33.56
C PRO A 152 0.96 11.81 32.15
N PRO A 153 0.14 11.90 31.07
CA PRO A 153 0.63 11.95 29.71
C PRO A 153 1.55 13.14 29.46
N LEU A 154 2.50 13.01 28.54
CA LEU A 154 3.32 14.13 28.09
C LEU A 154 2.58 14.94 27.05
N ALA A 155 2.60 16.27 27.20
CA ALA A 155 2.24 17.15 26.11
C ALA A 155 3.38 17.17 25.09
N VAL A 156 3.08 16.81 23.84
CA VAL A 156 4.05 16.79 22.75
C VAL A 156 3.59 17.68 21.61
N PHE A 157 4.55 18.32 20.94
CA PHE A 157 4.32 19.06 19.71
C PHE A 157 5.17 18.44 18.61
N TYR A 158 4.51 17.95 17.54
CA TYR A 158 5.19 17.35 16.41
C TYR A 158 5.36 18.39 15.30
N GLN A 159 6.59 18.86 15.13
CA GLN A 159 6.94 19.84 14.10
C GLN A 159 7.32 19.13 12.82
N VAL A 160 6.61 19.41 11.72
CA VAL A 160 6.92 18.91 10.37
C VAL A 160 7.87 19.85 9.65
N TRP A 161 7.66 21.16 9.79
CA TRP A 161 8.45 22.21 9.15
C TRP A 161 8.52 23.45 10.03
N ASN A 162 9.55 24.27 9.87
CA ASN A 162 9.78 25.43 10.73
C ASN A 162 9.36 26.77 10.12
N GLU A 163 9.40 26.91 8.79
CA GLU A 163 9.13 28.19 8.13
C GLU A 163 8.34 28.00 6.82
N PRO A 164 7.03 28.27 6.82
CA PRO A 164 6.19 28.53 8.01
C PRO A 164 6.07 27.28 8.90
N LEU A 165 5.66 27.49 10.15
CA LEU A 165 5.50 26.39 11.10
C LEU A 165 4.36 25.47 10.66
N TYR A 166 4.69 24.21 10.35
CA TYR A 166 3.71 23.17 10.06
C TYR A 166 3.70 22.09 11.14
N THR A 167 2.50 21.68 11.50
CA THR A 167 2.24 20.51 12.34
C THR A 167 1.17 19.63 11.71
N LEU A 168 0.96 18.44 12.26
CA LEU A 168 -0.08 17.49 11.82
C LEU A 168 -1.32 17.61 12.70
N GLY A 169 -2.49 17.52 12.08
CA GLY A 169 -3.77 17.47 12.77
C GLY A 169 -4.02 16.11 13.45
N GLY A 170 -4.92 16.09 14.45
CA GLY A 170 -5.18 14.92 15.30
C GLY A 170 -5.74 13.68 14.61
N ARG A 171 -6.08 13.76 13.32
CA ARG A 171 -6.59 12.64 12.49
C ARG A 171 -5.52 12.04 11.57
N GLN A 172 -4.26 12.30 11.85
CA GLN A 172 -3.13 11.74 11.09
C GLN A 172 -2.52 10.56 11.85
N ILE A 173 -2.00 9.58 11.13
CA ILE A 173 -1.36 8.38 11.69
C ILE A 173 -0.26 8.70 12.70
N VAL A 174 0.50 9.77 12.48
CA VAL A 174 1.53 10.23 13.43
C VAL A 174 0.91 10.63 14.77
N SER A 175 -0.27 11.25 14.75
CA SER A 175 -0.98 11.61 15.98
C SER A 175 -1.50 10.40 16.74
N ASP A 176 -1.83 9.30 16.05
CA ASP A 176 -2.16 8.02 16.69
C ASP A 176 -0.91 7.36 17.29
N ALA A 177 0.23 7.44 16.61
CA ALA A 177 1.50 6.91 17.09
C ALA A 177 2.05 7.63 18.34
N LEU A 178 1.63 8.88 18.60
CA LEU A 178 2.03 9.68 19.76
C LEU A 178 1.11 9.50 20.99
N ARG A 179 0.06 8.69 20.88
CA ARG A 179 -0.90 8.37 21.98
C ARG A 179 -0.52 7.08 22.68
#